data_9b1644b74f3a19f9d18060fb1e5b4bbb
#
_entry.id   9b1644b74f3a19f9d18060fb1e5b4bbb
#
_cell.length_a   1.000
_cell.length_b   1.000
_cell.length_c   1.000
_cell.angle_alpha   90.00
_cell.angle_beta   90.00
_cell.angle_gamma   90.00
#
_symmetry.space_group_name_H-M   'P 1'
#
loop_
_entity.id
_entity.type
_entity.pdbx_description
1 polymer ?
#
loop_
_entity_poly.entity_id
_entity_poly.type
_entity_poly.pdbx_seq_one_letter_code
_entity_poly.pdbx_strand_id
1 'polypeptide(L)'
;MKTFVRLKSSVCRTFQPDLSAPASALAGTRKGNAAVPWLVALAFALTAQQGHACILNVTGVNFGSYDVFSNSALDTTGNIDVNCPSGVGYSIELSEGGGTHTQRVMGSGAHRLNYNLYTASNRAVVWGDATSGTVTVNGTGIGVNVNHAVYGRIPALQNVHAGSYSDIIIVELTF
;
A
#
# COMPACT_ATOMS: atom_id res chain seq x y z
N MET A 1 2.03 10.06 28.60
CA MET A 1 1.16 10.36 27.44
C MET A 1 1.26 9.17 26.48
N LYS A 2 0.15 8.52 26.12
CA LYS A 2 0.19 7.37 25.19
C LYS A 2 0.01 7.87 23.77
N THR A 3 0.89 7.47 22.85
CA THR A 3 0.87 7.90 21.46
C THR A 3 0.96 6.67 20.54
N PHE A 4 -0.02 6.50 19.63
CA PHE A 4 0.00 5.39 18.70
C PHE A 4 -0.64 5.77 17.36
N VAL A 5 -0.14 5.16 16.30
CA VAL A 5 -0.70 5.24 14.95
C VAL A 5 -1.24 3.87 14.59
N ARG A 6 -2.53 3.80 14.29
CA ARG A 6 -3.17 2.58 13.82
C ARG A 6 -3.05 2.52 12.29
N LEU A 7 -2.36 1.52 11.79
CA LEU A 7 -2.37 1.19 10.38
C LEU A 7 -3.62 0.35 10.07
N LYS A 8 -4.37 0.73 9.03
CA LYS A 8 -5.49 -0.05 8.52
C LYS A 8 -5.19 -0.46 7.09
N SER A 9 -5.37 -1.74 6.78
CA SER A 9 -5.36 -2.22 5.40
C SER A 9 -6.65 -1.78 4.70
N SER A 10 -6.55 -1.19 3.51
CA SER A 10 -7.67 -1.00 2.61
C SER A 10 -7.29 -1.39 1.19
N VAL A 11 -8.16 -2.21 0.62
CA VAL A 11 -8.29 -2.55 -0.81
C VAL A 11 -7.02 -2.99 -1.52
N CYS A 12 -6.92 -4.31 -1.71
CA CYS A 12 -6.13 -4.88 -2.80
C CYS A 12 -6.78 -4.48 -4.14
N ARG A 13 -6.10 -3.67 -4.96
CA ARG A 13 -6.49 -3.43 -6.35
C ARG A 13 -5.61 -4.30 -7.23
N THR A 14 -6.24 -5.20 -7.98
CA THR A 14 -5.56 -5.91 -9.07
C THR A 14 -5.35 -4.91 -10.21
N PHE A 15 -4.11 -4.76 -10.64
CA PHE A 15 -3.79 -4.06 -11.88
C PHE A 15 -4.25 -4.96 -13.04
N GLN A 16 -5.42 -4.69 -13.60
CA GLN A 16 -5.89 -5.36 -14.80
C GLN A 16 -5.37 -4.56 -16.00
N PRO A 17 -4.44 -5.09 -16.81
CA PRO A 17 -4.08 -4.44 -18.05
C PRO A 17 -5.33 -4.39 -18.93
N ASP A 18 -5.66 -3.20 -19.40
CA ASP A 18 -6.77 -2.95 -20.31
C ASP A 18 -6.48 -3.63 -21.66
N LEU A 19 -7.02 -4.82 -21.86
CA LEU A 19 -6.98 -5.58 -23.11
C LEU A 19 -8.10 -5.14 -24.05
N SER A 20 -8.39 -3.86 -24.14
CA SER A 20 -9.23 -3.29 -25.18
C SER A 20 -8.43 -3.04 -26.45
N ALA A 21 -7.89 -4.10 -27.05
CA ALA A 21 -7.48 -4.04 -28.46
C ALA A 21 -8.70 -4.41 -29.31
N PRO A 22 -9.13 -3.53 -30.27
CA PRO A 22 -10.23 -3.88 -31.17
C PRO A 22 -9.76 -4.98 -32.12
N ALA A 23 -10.46 -6.11 -32.09
CA ALA A 23 -10.34 -7.14 -33.13
C ALA A 23 -10.90 -6.55 -34.44
N SER A 24 -10.03 -5.90 -35.23
CA SER A 24 -10.36 -5.46 -36.57
C SER A 24 -10.47 -6.64 -37.51
N ALA A 25 -11.66 -6.82 -37.99
CA ALA A 25 -12.15 -7.58 -39.10
C ALA A 25 -11.13 -8.00 -40.19
N LEU A 26 -11.09 -9.30 -40.47
CA LEU A 26 -10.77 -9.80 -41.78
C LEU A 26 -12.00 -10.55 -42.32
N ALA A 27 -12.90 -9.78 -42.94
CA ALA A 27 -13.92 -10.31 -43.84
C ALA A 27 -13.26 -10.60 -45.18
N GLY A 28 -12.87 -11.84 -45.38
CA GLY A 28 -12.44 -12.36 -46.68
C GLY A 28 -13.49 -13.29 -47.24
N THR A 29 -14.34 -12.79 -48.15
CA THR A 29 -15.27 -13.58 -48.97
C THR A 29 -14.52 -14.52 -49.91
N ARG A 30 -14.66 -15.83 -49.73
CA ARG A 30 -14.37 -16.78 -50.81
C ARG A 30 -15.55 -17.73 -51.00
N LYS A 31 -16.18 -17.60 -52.17
CA LYS A 31 -17.09 -18.59 -52.75
C LYS A 31 -16.29 -19.84 -53.12
N GLY A 32 -16.79 -21.02 -52.76
CA GLY A 32 -16.29 -22.31 -53.25
C GLY A 32 -17.02 -23.45 -52.57
N ASN A 33 -17.87 -24.17 -53.34
CA ASN A 33 -18.60 -25.35 -52.94
C ASN A 33 -17.65 -26.51 -52.63
N ALA A 34 -17.85 -27.16 -51.48
CA ALA A 34 -17.65 -28.60 -51.29
C ALA A 34 -18.11 -28.97 -49.86
N ALA A 35 -19.06 -29.86 -49.79
CA ALA A 35 -19.57 -30.44 -48.55
C ALA A 35 -18.51 -31.40 -47.95
N VAL A 36 -18.06 -31.07 -46.74
CA VAL A 36 -17.41 -32.05 -45.83
C VAL A 36 -17.88 -31.72 -44.40
N PRO A 37 -18.52 -32.65 -43.70
CA PRO A 37 -18.93 -32.40 -42.33
C PRO A 37 -17.74 -32.64 -41.40
N TRP A 38 -16.92 -31.63 -41.17
CA TRP A 38 -15.93 -31.68 -40.11
C TRP A 38 -16.53 -30.98 -38.90
N LEU A 39 -16.92 -31.80 -37.92
CA LEU A 39 -17.16 -31.35 -36.56
C LEU A 39 -15.83 -30.79 -36.00
N VAL A 40 -15.55 -29.52 -36.23
CA VAL A 40 -14.52 -28.80 -35.50
C VAL A 40 -15.12 -28.53 -34.14
N ALA A 41 -14.85 -29.42 -33.19
CA ALA A 41 -15.03 -29.14 -31.77
C ALA A 41 -14.10 -28.00 -31.42
N LEU A 42 -14.66 -26.79 -31.36
CA LEU A 42 -13.98 -25.62 -30.82
C LEU A 42 -13.85 -25.85 -29.29
N ALA A 43 -12.76 -26.50 -28.89
CA ALA A 43 -12.38 -26.56 -27.47
C ALA A 43 -12.02 -25.14 -27.04
N PHE A 44 -13.00 -24.42 -26.53
CA PHE A 44 -12.74 -23.23 -25.73
C PHE A 44 -11.98 -23.71 -24.50
N ALA A 45 -10.66 -23.63 -24.53
CA ALA A 45 -9.84 -23.70 -23.34
C ALA A 45 -10.21 -22.48 -22.50
N LEU A 46 -11.12 -22.64 -21.52
CA LEU A 46 -11.28 -21.70 -20.43
C LEU A 46 -9.94 -21.71 -19.67
N THR A 47 -9.06 -20.81 -20.02
CA THR A 47 -7.93 -20.48 -19.15
C THR A 47 -8.55 -19.85 -17.90
N ALA A 48 -8.69 -20.64 -16.83
CA ALA A 48 -9.00 -20.09 -15.52
C ALA A 48 -7.89 -19.08 -15.21
N GLN A 49 -8.23 -17.79 -15.30
CA GLN A 49 -7.36 -16.74 -14.78
C GLN A 49 -7.29 -16.98 -13.27
N GLN A 50 -6.18 -17.52 -12.82
CA GLN A 50 -5.89 -17.62 -11.41
C GLN A 50 -5.71 -16.19 -10.90
N GLY A 51 -6.76 -15.66 -10.27
CA GLY A 51 -6.69 -14.38 -9.59
C GLY A 51 -5.58 -14.45 -8.55
N HIS A 52 -4.52 -13.70 -8.76
CA HIS A 52 -3.45 -13.56 -7.77
C HIS A 52 -3.98 -12.71 -6.63
N ALA A 53 -4.17 -13.29 -5.46
CA ALA A 53 -4.57 -12.56 -4.26
C ALA A 53 -3.34 -12.34 -3.37
N CYS A 54 -3.07 -11.08 -3.04
CA CYS A 54 -2.06 -10.73 -2.05
C CYS A 54 -2.71 -10.59 -0.67
N ILE A 55 -2.01 -11.00 0.38
CA ILE A 55 -2.43 -10.84 1.77
C ILE A 55 -1.62 -9.72 2.39
N LEU A 56 -2.30 -8.79 3.05
CA LEU A 56 -1.72 -7.64 3.71
C LEU A 56 -2.01 -7.69 5.21
N ASN A 57 -0.98 -7.78 6.05
CA ASN A 57 -1.07 -7.67 7.49
C ASN A 57 -0.31 -6.43 7.97
N VAL A 58 -0.92 -5.65 8.86
CA VAL A 58 -0.31 -4.40 9.31
C VAL A 58 -0.24 -4.35 10.83
N THR A 59 0.93 -3.97 11.36
CA THR A 59 1.15 -3.69 12.77
C THR A 59 1.38 -2.20 12.94
N GLY A 60 0.53 -1.55 13.75
CA GLY A 60 0.59 -0.11 13.97
C GLY A 60 1.90 0.35 14.59
N VAL A 61 2.18 1.64 14.45
CA VAL A 61 3.36 2.30 15.01
C VAL A 61 3.00 2.82 16.40
N ASN A 62 3.58 2.23 17.45
CA ASN A 62 3.36 2.61 18.85
C ASN A 62 4.57 3.39 19.36
N PHE A 63 4.41 4.69 19.56
CA PHE A 63 5.46 5.57 20.07
C PHE A 63 5.62 5.51 21.60
N GLY A 64 4.65 4.94 22.32
CA GLY A 64 4.70 4.93 23.78
C GLY A 64 4.48 6.32 24.40
N SER A 65 5.33 6.72 25.33
CA SER A 65 5.22 8.00 26.03
C SER A 65 6.08 9.07 25.40
N TYR A 66 5.47 10.20 25.01
CA TYR A 66 6.18 11.38 24.51
C TYR A 66 6.42 12.36 25.67
N ASP A 67 7.68 12.77 25.83
CA ASP A 67 8.08 13.80 26.81
C ASP A 67 8.28 15.14 26.09
N VAL A 68 7.48 16.15 26.44
CA VAL A 68 7.50 17.48 25.83
C VAL A 68 8.78 18.27 26.14
N PHE A 69 9.55 17.87 27.16
CA PHE A 69 10.82 18.50 27.54
C PHE A 69 12.05 17.79 26.96
N SER A 70 11.85 16.66 26.29
CA SER A 70 12.96 15.95 25.68
C SER A 70 13.52 16.70 24.47
N ASN A 71 14.83 16.87 24.44
CA ASN A 71 15.56 17.45 23.31
C ASN A 71 15.79 16.44 22.16
N SER A 72 15.40 15.17 22.36
CA SER A 72 15.54 14.12 21.37
C SER A 72 14.19 13.74 20.77
N ALA A 73 14.17 13.53 19.46
CA ALA A 73 12.99 13.00 18.80
C ALA A 73 12.65 11.60 19.32
N LEU A 74 11.37 11.26 19.36
CA LEU A 74 10.90 9.94 19.73
C LEU A 74 10.73 9.08 18.49
N ASP A 75 11.55 8.06 18.38
CA ASP A 75 11.61 7.13 17.25
C ASP A 75 11.03 5.77 17.61
N THR A 76 10.33 5.16 16.66
CA THR A 76 9.79 3.81 16.79
C THR A 76 9.60 3.16 15.42
N THR A 77 9.19 1.89 15.41
CA THR A 77 8.90 1.15 14.18
C THR A 77 7.56 0.41 14.29
N GLY A 78 6.89 0.28 13.15
CA GLY A 78 5.81 -0.65 12.89
C GLY A 78 6.17 -1.56 11.73
N ASN A 79 5.26 -2.46 11.36
CA ASN A 79 5.51 -3.42 10.28
C ASN A 79 4.30 -3.55 9.35
N ILE A 80 4.60 -3.75 8.07
CA ILE A 80 3.66 -4.14 7.03
C ILE A 80 4.18 -5.43 6.42
N ASP A 81 3.42 -6.52 6.57
CA ASP A 81 3.75 -7.81 5.99
C ASP A 81 2.89 -8.05 4.75
N VAL A 82 3.55 -8.29 3.62
CA VAL A 82 2.91 -8.56 2.33
C VAL A 82 3.23 -9.99 1.91
N ASN A 83 2.20 -10.78 1.60
CA ASN A 83 2.35 -12.11 1.02
C ASN A 83 1.64 -12.13 -0.33
N CYS A 84 2.41 -12.04 -1.40
CA CYS A 84 1.96 -12.18 -2.77
C CYS A 84 2.58 -13.44 -3.41
N PRO A 85 1.90 -14.05 -4.39
CA PRO A 85 2.49 -15.13 -5.18
C PRO A 85 3.82 -14.73 -5.81
N SER A 86 4.69 -15.72 -6.05
CA SER A 86 6.01 -15.47 -6.63
C SER A 86 5.90 -14.79 -8.00
N GLY A 87 6.69 -13.71 -8.18
CA GLY A 87 6.74 -12.93 -9.42
C GLY A 87 5.69 -11.81 -9.52
N VAL A 88 4.72 -11.72 -8.60
CA VAL A 88 3.73 -10.64 -8.60
C VAL A 88 4.35 -9.37 -8.05
N GLY A 89 4.44 -8.32 -8.89
CA GLY A 89 4.87 -6.99 -8.46
C GLY A 89 3.79 -6.31 -7.61
N TYR A 90 4.20 -5.51 -6.62
CA TYR A 90 3.27 -4.71 -5.80
C TYR A 90 3.86 -3.36 -5.40
N SER A 91 2.97 -2.43 -5.07
CA SER A 91 3.28 -1.12 -4.48
C SER A 91 2.51 -0.93 -3.19
N ILE A 92 3.16 -0.34 -2.18
CA ILE A 92 2.57 -0.01 -0.88
C ILE A 92 2.56 1.50 -0.71
N GLU A 93 1.39 2.05 -0.44
CA GLU A 93 1.15 3.47 -0.21
C GLU A 93 0.61 3.71 1.19
N LEU A 94 0.98 4.86 1.79
CA LEU A 94 0.46 5.30 3.07
C LEU A 94 -0.28 6.62 2.92
N SER A 95 -1.49 6.71 3.46
CA SER A 95 -2.28 7.94 3.45
C SER A 95 -1.68 9.06 4.31
N GLU A 96 -2.23 10.25 4.17
CA GLU A 96 -1.87 11.44 4.96
C GLU A 96 -2.25 11.35 6.44
N GLY A 97 -3.31 10.59 6.77
CA GLY A 97 -3.89 10.58 8.09
C GLY A 97 -4.54 11.93 8.45
N GLY A 98 -4.32 12.40 9.67
CA GLY A 98 -4.91 13.63 10.20
C GLY A 98 -4.20 14.94 9.78
N GLY A 99 -3.21 14.88 8.88
CA GLY A 99 -2.44 16.05 8.43
C GLY A 99 -2.20 16.08 6.92
N THR A 100 -0.93 16.15 6.54
CA THR A 100 -0.44 16.03 5.16
C THR A 100 0.64 14.97 5.09
N HIS A 101 1.01 14.49 3.89
CA HIS A 101 2.12 13.54 3.74
C HIS A 101 3.45 14.08 4.31
N THR A 102 3.72 15.38 4.15
CA THR A 102 4.95 15.99 4.66
C THR A 102 4.92 16.25 6.16
N GLN A 103 3.72 16.39 6.75
CA GLN A 103 3.52 16.61 8.17
C GLN A 103 2.23 15.94 8.65
N ARG A 104 2.34 14.68 9.06
CA ARG A 104 1.22 13.96 9.66
C ARG A 104 0.95 14.43 11.09
N VAL A 105 -0.29 14.27 11.53
CA VAL A 105 -0.75 14.83 12.83
C VAL A 105 -1.60 13.79 13.56
N MET A 106 -1.18 13.46 14.78
CA MET A 106 -2.04 12.74 15.74
C MET A 106 -2.93 13.72 16.49
N GLY A 107 -4.18 13.35 16.74
CA GLY A 107 -5.16 14.13 17.47
C GLY A 107 -5.43 13.62 18.88
N SER A 108 -5.74 14.55 19.79
CA SER A 108 -6.32 14.32 21.12
C SER A 108 -7.31 15.44 21.41
N GLY A 109 -8.59 15.24 21.07
CA GLY A 109 -9.57 16.34 21.07
C GLY A 109 -9.16 17.49 20.15
N ALA A 110 -9.01 18.70 20.70
CA ALA A 110 -8.55 19.88 19.97
C ALA A 110 -7.01 19.94 19.80
N HIS A 111 -6.27 19.11 20.54
CA HIS A 111 -4.80 19.14 20.54
C HIS A 111 -4.20 18.31 19.41
N ARG A 112 -3.04 18.74 18.91
CA ARG A 112 -2.35 18.16 17.76
C ARG A 112 -0.89 17.89 18.10
N LEU A 113 -0.39 16.71 17.67
CA LEU A 113 1.00 16.30 17.82
C LEU A 113 1.53 15.86 16.45
N ASN A 114 2.56 16.57 15.97
CA ASN A 114 3.15 16.29 14.67
C ASN A 114 4.02 15.03 14.72
N TYR A 115 3.98 14.25 13.65
CA TYR A 115 4.84 13.09 13.46
C TYR A 115 5.04 12.83 11.96
N ASN A 116 5.89 11.86 11.61
CA ASN A 116 5.89 11.33 10.25
C ASN A 116 6.33 9.87 10.21
N LEU A 117 6.11 9.23 9.04
CA LEU A 117 6.45 7.85 8.73
C LEU A 117 7.43 7.82 7.56
N TYR A 118 8.44 6.95 7.64
CA TYR A 118 9.55 6.91 6.72
C TYR A 118 9.83 5.50 6.24
N THR A 119 10.47 5.39 5.08
CA THR A 119 10.82 4.11 4.44
C THR A 119 12.08 3.47 5.01
N ALA A 120 12.94 4.23 5.69
CA ALA A 120 14.22 3.76 6.20
C ALA A 120 14.55 4.30 7.59
N SER A 121 15.45 3.62 8.32
CA SER A 121 15.84 3.96 9.68
C SER A 121 16.53 5.32 9.82
N ASN A 122 17.15 5.84 8.76
CA ASN A 122 17.72 7.19 8.73
C ASN A 122 16.65 8.30 8.66
N ARG A 123 15.38 7.94 8.36
CA ARG A 123 14.21 8.85 8.27
C ARG A 123 14.43 10.01 7.29
N ALA A 124 15.14 9.74 6.19
CA ALA A 124 15.40 10.74 5.16
C ALA A 124 14.24 10.88 4.15
N VAL A 125 13.50 9.80 3.90
CA VAL A 125 12.46 9.75 2.87
C VAL A 125 11.11 9.39 3.49
N VAL A 126 10.15 10.29 3.33
CA VAL A 126 8.77 10.09 3.83
C VAL A 126 8.06 9.06 2.97
N TRP A 127 7.43 8.10 3.64
CA TRP A 127 6.57 7.11 2.99
C TRP A 127 5.17 7.68 2.80
N GLY A 128 4.72 7.80 1.56
CA GLY A 128 3.41 8.32 1.17
C GLY A 128 2.86 7.59 -0.06
N ASP A 129 2.33 8.36 -1.00
CA ASP A 129 1.67 7.92 -2.23
C ASP A 129 2.38 8.42 -3.50
N ALA A 130 3.65 8.78 -3.40
CA ALA A 130 4.47 9.40 -4.44
C ALA A 130 4.05 10.84 -4.82
N THR A 131 3.15 11.46 -4.07
CA THR A 131 2.84 12.90 -4.20
C THR A 131 3.63 13.73 -3.18
N SER A 132 3.70 15.05 -3.38
CA SER A 132 4.30 16.01 -2.43
C SER A 132 5.73 15.65 -2.00
N GLY A 133 6.52 15.01 -2.88
CA GLY A 133 7.90 14.60 -2.59
C GLY A 133 8.03 13.36 -1.71
N THR A 134 6.95 12.61 -1.50
CA THR A 134 6.96 11.31 -0.82
C THR A 134 7.20 10.16 -1.81
N VAL A 135 7.42 8.96 -1.31
CA VAL A 135 7.61 7.77 -2.14
C VAL A 135 6.68 6.64 -1.71
N THR A 136 6.39 5.73 -2.61
CA THR A 136 5.81 4.42 -2.34
C THR A 136 6.91 3.39 -2.12
N VAL A 137 6.60 2.25 -1.51
CA VAL A 137 7.52 1.11 -1.41
C VAL A 137 7.03 0.02 -2.34
N ASN A 138 7.91 -0.36 -3.28
CA ASN A 138 7.61 -1.39 -4.27
C ASN A 138 8.32 -2.70 -3.89
N GLY A 139 7.71 -3.83 -4.26
CA GLY A 139 8.26 -5.15 -4.05
C GLY A 139 7.78 -6.15 -5.08
N THR A 140 8.31 -7.37 -4.97
CA THR A 140 7.88 -8.52 -5.76
C THR A 140 7.60 -9.67 -4.82
N GLY A 141 6.45 -10.31 -4.98
CA GLY A 141 6.05 -11.48 -4.22
C GLY A 141 7.03 -12.65 -4.42
N ILE A 142 7.28 -13.37 -3.35
CA ILE A 142 8.14 -14.56 -3.33
C ILE A 142 7.40 -15.79 -2.78
N GLY A 143 6.08 -15.71 -2.66
CA GLY A 143 5.22 -16.79 -2.15
C GLY A 143 5.22 -16.95 -0.62
N VAL A 144 5.94 -16.07 0.10
CA VAL A 144 5.96 -16.00 1.57
C VAL A 144 5.87 -14.56 2.03
N ASN A 145 5.69 -14.32 3.33
CA ASN A 145 5.63 -12.96 3.89
C ASN A 145 6.94 -12.20 3.65
N VAL A 146 6.81 -11.00 3.07
CA VAL A 146 7.86 -10.00 2.97
C VAL A 146 7.53 -8.88 3.94
N ASN A 147 8.45 -8.61 4.88
CA ASN A 147 8.28 -7.57 5.89
C ASN A 147 8.83 -6.23 5.40
N HIS A 148 8.02 -5.18 5.55
CA HIS A 148 8.38 -3.79 5.31
C HIS A 148 8.28 -3.01 6.61
N ALA A 149 9.42 -2.61 7.19
CA ALA A 149 9.45 -1.81 8.41
C ALA A 149 8.99 -0.37 8.12
N VAL A 150 8.08 0.14 8.96
CA VAL A 150 7.61 1.53 8.94
C VAL A 150 8.32 2.29 10.04
N TYR A 151 9.16 3.24 9.70
CA TYR A 151 9.93 4.02 10.68
C TYR A 151 9.17 5.29 11.06
N GLY A 152 8.73 5.37 12.32
CA GLY A 152 8.02 6.54 12.85
C GLY A 152 8.95 7.49 13.58
N ARG A 153 8.66 8.80 13.52
CA ARG A 153 9.31 9.85 14.32
C ARG A 153 8.32 10.90 14.77
N ILE A 154 8.35 11.21 16.07
CA ILE A 154 7.79 12.42 16.64
C ILE A 154 8.93 13.38 16.89
N PRO A 155 8.95 14.61 16.30
CA PRO A 155 9.96 15.62 16.58
C PRO A 155 10.00 16.00 18.07
N ALA A 156 11.18 16.39 18.55
CA ALA A 156 11.38 16.87 19.92
C ALA A 156 10.66 18.19 20.19
N LEU A 157 10.49 18.54 21.47
CA LEU A 157 10.10 19.85 21.96
C LEU A 157 8.75 20.37 21.42
N GLN A 158 7.79 19.50 21.14
CA GLN A 158 6.44 19.94 20.79
C GLN A 158 5.66 20.26 22.07
N ASN A 159 5.21 21.51 22.19
CA ASN A 159 4.40 21.95 23.33
C ASN A 159 2.95 21.50 23.15
N VAL A 160 2.62 20.36 23.72
CA VAL A 160 1.28 19.76 23.63
C VAL A 160 0.76 19.36 25.00
N HIS A 161 -0.56 19.35 25.16
CA HIS A 161 -1.20 18.93 26.41
C HIS A 161 -0.97 17.43 26.69
N ALA A 162 -1.01 17.08 27.98
CA ALA A 162 -1.03 15.68 28.39
C ALA A 162 -2.32 14.99 27.88
N GLY A 163 -2.19 13.82 27.26
CA GLY A 163 -3.34 13.11 26.70
C GLY A 163 -2.95 11.85 25.92
N SER A 164 -3.94 11.18 25.36
CA SER A 164 -3.72 10.08 24.41
C SER A 164 -3.88 10.62 23.00
N TYR A 165 -2.81 10.58 22.22
CA TYR A 165 -2.79 11.02 20.84
C TYR A 165 -2.83 9.82 19.91
N SER A 166 -3.67 9.89 18.88
CA SER A 166 -3.78 8.83 17.89
C SER A 166 -4.05 9.37 16.49
N ASP A 167 -3.68 8.58 15.49
CA ASP A 167 -4.01 8.79 14.09
C ASP A 167 -4.32 7.45 13.42
N ILE A 168 -4.96 7.51 12.26
CA ILE A 168 -5.29 6.35 11.42
C ILE A 168 -4.69 6.57 10.04
N ILE A 169 -3.74 5.72 9.67
CA ILE A 169 -3.13 5.69 8.35
C ILE A 169 -3.70 4.50 7.58
N ILE A 170 -4.17 4.76 6.38
CA ILE A 170 -4.59 3.74 5.43
C ILE A 170 -3.36 3.23 4.70
N VAL A 171 -3.17 1.92 4.69
CA VAL A 171 -2.15 1.23 3.90
C VAL A 171 -2.85 0.67 2.67
N GLU A 172 -2.51 1.17 1.50
CA GLU A 172 -3.02 0.66 0.22
C GLU A 172 -1.97 -0.23 -0.44
N LEU A 173 -2.39 -1.42 -0.86
CA LEU A 173 -1.57 -2.37 -1.61
C LEU A 173 -2.14 -2.50 -3.01
N THR A 174 -1.34 -2.17 -4.02
CA THR A 174 -1.66 -2.33 -5.45
C THR A 174 -0.77 -3.43 -6.05
N PHE A 175 -1.37 -4.39 -6.81
CA PHE A 175 -0.67 -5.52 -7.45
C PHE A 175 -1.39 -5.99 -8.71
#